data_f2d88cdfe213bdcfec44e2e9fa736727
#
_entry.id   f2d88cdfe213bdcfec44e2e9fa736727
#
_cell.length_a   1.000
_cell.length_b   1.000
_cell.length_c   1.000
_cell.angle_alpha   90.00
_cell.angle_beta   90.00
_cell.angle_gamma   90.00
#
_symmetry.space_group_name_H-M   'P 1'
#
loop_
_entity.id
_entity.type
_entity.pdbx_description
1 polymer ?
#
loop_
_entity_poly.entity_id
_entity_poly.type
_entity_poly.pdbx_seq_one_letter_code
_entity_poly.pdbx_strand_id
1 'polypeptide(L)'
;YKFLDSEEFILKLSEVLLKNHIDLKLRYYLKKFFIKKRNFNLFFEFSSIPCDGGFILPHTDAPKKIMTFVIPIIKNNDKEIEKFEKIGTSILAMSDNKLSYNYFNKTIRYEDTIEKKYVNFCRNNMLMFIKTHNSLHSVGPVVPLNDKIKFRNSLTFSLRKN
;
A
#
# COMPACT_ATOMS: atom_id res chain seq x y z
N TYR A 1 -16.07 9.07 -4.99
CA TYR A 1 -15.19 10.12 -4.46
C TYR A 1 -15.77 10.77 -3.20
N LYS A 2 -17.06 11.25 -3.20
CA LYS A 2 -17.67 11.96 -2.07
C LYS A 2 -17.58 11.19 -0.74
N PHE A 3 -17.69 9.86 -0.77
CA PHE A 3 -17.59 9.04 0.44
C PHE A 3 -16.17 9.02 1.01
N LEU A 4 -15.13 8.83 0.18
CA LEU A 4 -13.75 8.79 0.64
C LEU A 4 -13.23 10.14 1.18
N ASP A 5 -13.87 11.24 0.78
CA ASP A 5 -13.60 12.59 1.28
C ASP A 5 -14.60 13.03 2.38
N SER A 6 -15.46 12.11 2.81
CA SER A 6 -16.45 12.38 3.84
C SER A 6 -15.86 12.29 5.25
N GLU A 7 -16.40 13.07 6.17
CA GLU A 7 -16.08 13.01 7.58
C GLU A 7 -16.38 11.62 8.17
N GLU A 8 -17.45 10.98 7.71
CA GLU A 8 -17.85 9.62 8.12
C GLU A 8 -16.75 8.59 7.79
N PHE A 9 -16.20 8.61 6.57
CA PHE A 9 -15.12 7.70 6.19
C PHE A 9 -13.88 7.90 7.07
N ILE A 10 -13.54 9.17 7.31
CA ILE A 10 -12.39 9.53 8.13
C ILE A 10 -12.58 9.11 9.59
N LEU A 11 -13.77 9.26 10.15
CA LEU A 11 -14.11 8.81 11.50
C LEU A 11 -14.02 7.28 11.61
N LYS A 12 -14.64 6.55 10.68
CA LYS A 12 -14.56 5.08 10.64
C LYS A 12 -13.11 4.59 10.51
N LEU A 13 -12.32 5.25 9.66
CA LEU A 13 -10.91 4.93 9.50
C LEU A 13 -10.13 5.13 10.81
N SER A 14 -10.36 6.23 11.51
CA SER A 14 -9.70 6.49 12.78
C SER A 14 -10.10 5.51 13.89
N GLU A 15 -11.34 5.05 13.91
CA GLU A 15 -11.77 3.99 14.85
C GLU A 15 -11.04 2.68 14.61
N VAL A 16 -10.91 2.26 13.35
CA VAL A 16 -10.16 1.05 12.97
C VAL A 16 -8.69 1.18 13.39
N LEU A 17 -8.09 2.33 13.15
CA LEU A 17 -6.71 2.62 13.50
C LEU A 17 -6.49 2.62 15.02
N LEU A 18 -7.40 3.21 15.78
CA LEU A 18 -7.34 3.27 17.24
C LEU A 18 -7.53 1.89 17.90
N LYS A 19 -8.42 1.04 17.36
CA LYS A 19 -8.66 -0.33 17.85
C LYS A 19 -7.44 -1.23 17.70
N ASN A 20 -6.55 -0.93 16.76
CA ASN A 20 -5.38 -1.75 16.45
C ASN A 20 -4.08 -1.26 17.12
N HIS A 21 -4.16 -0.52 18.21
CA HIS A 21 -3.01 -0.03 19.00
C HIS A 21 -1.96 0.71 18.17
N ILE A 22 -2.38 1.48 17.19
CA ILE A 22 -1.48 2.22 16.34
C ILE A 22 -0.84 3.36 17.15
N ASP A 23 0.47 3.43 17.04
CA ASP A 23 1.43 4.29 17.75
C ASP A 23 0.88 5.68 18.14
N LEU A 24 1.26 6.17 19.31
CA LEU A 24 0.94 7.49 19.87
C LEU A 24 1.25 8.65 18.91
N LYS A 25 2.28 8.53 18.07
CA LYS A 25 2.57 9.49 16.99
C LYS A 25 1.45 9.57 15.97
N LEU A 26 0.84 8.45 15.65
CA LEU A 26 -0.29 8.40 14.74
C LEU A 26 -1.52 9.06 15.36
N ARG A 27 -1.78 8.85 16.66
CA ARG A 27 -2.82 9.59 17.39
C ARG A 27 -2.64 11.10 17.27
N TYR A 28 -1.42 11.59 17.38
CA TYR A 28 -1.10 13.01 17.20
C TYR A 28 -1.37 13.47 15.77
N TYR A 29 -0.95 12.70 14.78
CA TYR A 29 -1.20 13.03 13.37
C TYR A 29 -2.69 12.94 13.01
N LEU A 30 -3.42 11.94 13.50
CA LEU A 30 -4.85 11.83 13.29
C LEU A 30 -5.61 12.97 13.99
N LYS A 31 -5.26 13.32 15.24
CA LYS A 31 -5.86 14.44 15.96
C LYS A 31 -5.62 15.77 15.23
N LYS A 32 -4.42 15.97 14.69
CA LYS A 32 -4.08 17.13 13.87
C LYS A 32 -4.79 17.12 12.51
N PHE A 33 -5.08 15.94 11.98
CA PHE A 33 -5.87 15.71 10.80
C PHE A 33 -7.33 16.13 10.97
N PHE A 34 -7.95 15.78 12.08
CA PHE A 34 -9.32 16.17 12.39
C PHE A 34 -9.49 17.66 12.67
N ILE A 35 -8.50 18.29 13.29
CA ILE A 35 -8.55 19.72 13.68
C ILE A 35 -8.22 20.63 12.48
N LYS A 36 -7.40 20.18 11.54
CA LYS A 36 -7.00 20.98 10.37
C LYS A 36 -7.27 20.22 9.06
N LYS A 37 -8.54 20.12 8.70
CA LYS A 37 -9.03 19.50 7.45
C LYS A 37 -8.32 20.01 6.17
N ARG A 38 -7.61 21.14 6.22
CA ARG A 38 -6.98 21.82 5.08
C ARG A 38 -5.52 21.38 4.79
N ASN A 39 -4.91 20.51 5.58
CA ASN A 39 -3.48 20.18 5.44
C ASN A 39 -3.21 18.86 4.74
N PHE A 40 -4.23 18.20 4.16
CA PHE A 40 -4.09 16.90 3.54
C PHE A 40 -4.88 16.83 2.25
N ASN A 41 -4.28 16.20 1.26
CA ASN A 41 -4.91 15.93 -0.02
C ASN A 41 -5.00 14.42 -0.26
N LEU A 42 -6.13 14.00 -0.84
CA LEU A 42 -6.25 12.68 -1.43
C LEU A 42 -5.68 12.72 -2.84
N PHE A 43 -4.80 11.79 -3.12
CA PHE A 43 -4.17 11.64 -4.42
C PHE A 43 -4.46 10.24 -4.95
N PHE A 44 -4.95 10.15 -6.20
CA PHE A 44 -5.35 8.91 -6.85
C PHE A 44 -4.43 8.61 -8.01
N GLU A 45 -4.02 7.36 -8.12
CA GLU A 45 -3.15 6.84 -9.18
C GLU A 45 -3.70 5.50 -9.67
N PHE A 46 -3.81 5.35 -10.98
CA PHE A 46 -3.99 4.03 -11.59
C PHE A 46 -2.61 3.43 -11.83
N SER A 47 -2.40 2.22 -11.36
CA SER A 47 -1.16 1.47 -11.54
C SER A 47 -1.42 0.25 -12.39
N SER A 48 -0.56 0.03 -13.37
CA SER A 48 -0.60 -1.12 -14.25
C SER A 48 0.80 -1.75 -14.27
N ILE A 49 0.91 -2.98 -13.77
CA ILE A 49 2.17 -3.73 -13.69
C ILE A 49 2.07 -4.91 -14.65
N PRO A 50 3.04 -5.12 -15.54
CA PRO A 50 3.07 -6.30 -16.40
C PRO A 50 3.01 -7.59 -15.58
N CYS A 51 2.26 -8.58 -16.04
CA CYS A 51 2.16 -9.88 -15.37
C CYS A 51 3.31 -10.83 -15.73
N ASP A 52 4.12 -10.49 -16.71
CA ASP A 52 5.29 -11.24 -17.17
C ASP A 52 6.58 -10.69 -16.55
N GLY A 53 6.74 -10.84 -15.26
CA GLY A 53 7.94 -10.39 -14.54
C GLY A 53 7.88 -8.97 -14.02
N GLY A 54 6.74 -8.25 -14.16
CA GLY A 54 6.60 -6.90 -13.63
C GLY A 54 6.75 -6.86 -12.10
N PHE A 55 7.37 -5.80 -11.59
CA PHE A 55 7.66 -5.67 -10.15
C PHE A 55 7.65 -4.22 -9.66
N ILE A 56 7.56 -4.08 -8.36
CA ILE A 56 7.89 -2.86 -7.62
C ILE A 56 8.90 -3.25 -6.54
N LEU A 57 10.10 -2.69 -6.61
CA LEU A 57 11.15 -2.97 -5.63
C LEU A 57 10.73 -2.60 -4.20
N PRO A 58 11.32 -3.25 -3.19
CA PRO A 58 11.11 -2.90 -1.80
C PRO A 58 11.34 -1.42 -1.52
N HIS A 59 10.34 -0.75 -0.94
CA HIS A 59 10.35 0.68 -0.63
C HIS A 59 9.36 1.02 0.48
N THR A 60 9.37 2.25 0.97
CA THR A 60 8.50 2.71 2.08
C THR A 60 7.50 3.79 1.70
N ASP A 61 7.36 4.10 0.43
CA ASP A 61 6.59 5.25 -0.07
C ASP A 61 7.23 6.64 0.19
N ALA A 62 6.77 7.64 -0.56
CA ALA A 62 7.29 8.99 -0.48
C ALA A 62 7.02 9.66 0.89
N PRO A 63 7.92 10.55 1.37
CA PRO A 63 7.81 11.19 2.68
C PRO A 63 6.52 11.98 2.91
N LYS A 64 5.92 12.51 1.84
CA LYS A 64 4.64 13.23 1.92
C LYS A 64 3.43 12.34 2.15
N LYS A 65 3.51 11.05 1.83
CA LYS A 65 2.43 10.10 2.08
C LYS A 65 2.30 9.83 3.58
N ILE A 66 1.08 9.77 4.07
CA ILE A 66 0.74 9.37 5.43
C ILE A 66 0.19 7.96 5.42
N MET A 67 -0.65 7.68 4.42
CA MET A 67 -1.34 6.41 4.28
C MET A 67 -1.55 6.10 2.80
N THR A 68 -1.45 4.83 2.47
CA THR A 68 -1.67 4.33 1.11
C THR A 68 -2.73 3.24 1.15
N PHE A 69 -3.61 3.28 0.16
CA PHE A 69 -4.64 2.28 -0.09
C PHE A 69 -4.43 1.70 -1.48
N VAL A 70 -4.50 0.40 -1.59
CA VAL A 70 -4.36 -0.32 -2.87
C VAL A 70 -5.60 -1.18 -3.07
N ILE A 71 -6.35 -0.90 -4.12
CA ILE A 71 -7.57 -1.63 -4.49
C ILE A 71 -7.30 -2.37 -5.79
N PRO A 72 -7.36 -3.71 -5.81
CA PRO A 72 -7.29 -4.49 -7.03
C PRO A 72 -8.40 -4.14 -8.02
N ILE A 73 -8.06 -3.98 -9.29
CA ILE A 73 -9.02 -3.84 -10.38
C ILE A 73 -8.95 -5.11 -11.23
N ILE A 74 -9.88 -6.02 -10.99
CA ILE A 74 -9.93 -7.33 -11.64
C ILE A 74 -11.23 -7.43 -12.44
N LYS A 75 -11.11 -7.56 -13.76
CA LYS A 75 -12.26 -7.75 -14.65
C LYS A 75 -12.91 -9.11 -14.39
N ASN A 76 -14.20 -9.23 -14.75
CA ASN A 76 -14.94 -10.48 -14.52
C ASN A 76 -14.32 -11.69 -15.22
N ASN A 77 -13.70 -11.49 -16.37
CA ASN A 77 -13.07 -12.56 -17.14
C ASN A 77 -11.65 -12.88 -16.71
N ASP A 78 -11.05 -12.07 -15.82
CA ASP A 78 -9.65 -12.17 -15.40
C ASP A 78 -9.51 -12.73 -13.98
N LYS A 79 -10.47 -13.55 -13.52
CA LYS A 79 -10.45 -14.14 -12.16
C LYS A 79 -9.20 -14.96 -11.88
N GLU A 80 -8.60 -15.53 -12.91
CA GLU A 80 -7.38 -16.35 -12.76
C GLU A 80 -6.16 -15.53 -12.31
N ILE A 81 -6.19 -14.21 -12.44
CA ILE A 81 -5.10 -13.32 -11.98
C ILE A 81 -4.81 -13.52 -10.48
N GLU A 82 -5.83 -13.87 -9.70
CA GLU A 82 -5.69 -14.09 -8.27
C GLU A 82 -4.77 -15.28 -7.92
N LYS A 83 -4.55 -16.17 -8.88
CA LYS A 83 -3.70 -17.36 -8.76
C LYS A 83 -2.26 -17.13 -9.19
N PHE A 84 -1.93 -15.96 -9.79
CA PHE A 84 -0.58 -15.67 -10.23
C PHE A 84 0.35 -15.54 -9.03
N GLU A 85 1.53 -16.13 -9.13
CA GLU A 85 2.51 -16.02 -8.05
C GLU A 85 3.04 -14.58 -7.93
N LYS A 86 3.25 -14.15 -6.70
CA LYS A 86 3.79 -12.82 -6.36
C LYS A 86 3.02 -11.63 -6.94
N ILE A 87 1.77 -11.85 -7.36
CA ILE A 87 0.87 -10.80 -7.84
C ILE A 87 0.41 -9.84 -6.74
N GLY A 88 0.44 -10.27 -5.49
CA GLY A 88 0.03 -9.53 -4.32
C GLY A 88 1.06 -8.48 -3.89
N THR A 89 0.97 -8.08 -2.64
CA THR A 89 1.92 -7.17 -2.01
C THR A 89 2.61 -7.86 -0.84
N SER A 90 3.93 -7.89 -0.88
CA SER A 90 4.76 -8.39 0.22
C SER A 90 5.02 -7.27 1.21
N ILE A 91 4.73 -7.50 2.48
CA ILE A 91 5.11 -6.64 3.60
C ILE A 91 6.44 -7.16 4.11
N LEU A 92 7.42 -6.29 4.15
CA LEU A 92 8.82 -6.63 4.33
C LEU A 92 9.40 -6.01 5.59
N ALA A 93 10.47 -6.62 6.08
CA ALA A 93 11.40 -6.03 7.04
C ALA A 93 12.82 -6.09 6.47
N MET A 94 13.72 -5.27 6.99
CA MET A 94 15.13 -5.40 6.68
C MET A 94 15.69 -6.72 7.24
N SER A 95 16.56 -7.36 6.49
CA SER A 95 17.30 -8.56 6.95
C SER A 95 18.34 -8.20 8.02
N ASP A 96 18.90 -6.99 7.94
CA ASP A 96 19.81 -6.43 8.94
C ASP A 96 19.10 -5.34 9.75
N ASN A 97 19.14 -5.44 11.08
CA ASN A 97 18.54 -4.45 11.99
C ASN A 97 19.22 -3.07 11.93
N LYS A 98 20.38 -2.94 11.30
CA LYS A 98 21.13 -1.67 11.17
C LYS A 98 20.48 -0.66 10.22
N LEU A 99 19.62 -1.09 9.27
CA LEU A 99 19.02 -0.24 8.25
C LEU A 99 17.51 -0.09 8.39
N SER A 100 16.98 -0.06 9.59
CA SER A 100 15.53 0.01 9.83
C SER A 100 14.88 1.36 9.46
N TYR A 101 15.66 2.36 8.99
CA TYR A 101 15.18 3.71 8.73
C TYR A 101 15.26 4.09 7.26
N ASN A 102 14.12 4.08 6.56
CA ASN A 102 14.02 4.48 5.16
C ASN A 102 12.98 5.61 4.97
N TYR A 103 13.23 6.78 5.53
CA TYR A 103 12.31 7.91 5.44
C TYR A 103 12.16 8.44 4.00
N PHE A 104 13.27 8.47 3.25
CA PHE A 104 13.32 9.09 1.91
C PHE A 104 12.89 8.17 0.78
N ASN A 105 12.28 7.03 1.09
CA ASN A 105 11.79 6.10 0.07
C ASN A 105 12.88 5.58 -0.89
N LYS A 106 14.05 5.28 -0.38
CA LYS A 106 15.08 4.59 -1.18
C LYS A 106 14.58 3.19 -1.52
N THR A 107 14.80 2.76 -2.74
CA THR A 107 14.59 1.37 -3.15
C THR A 107 15.65 0.48 -2.51
N ILE A 108 15.22 -0.68 -2.07
CA ILE A 108 16.07 -1.67 -1.39
C ILE A 108 16.06 -2.95 -2.24
N ARG A 109 17.15 -3.69 -2.25
CA ARG A 109 17.22 -4.95 -2.97
C ARG A 109 16.41 -6.02 -2.22
N TYR A 110 15.86 -7.00 -2.95
CA TYR A 110 15.08 -8.08 -2.34
C TYR A 110 15.91 -8.91 -1.35
N GLU A 111 17.18 -9.17 -1.65
CA GLU A 111 18.11 -9.94 -0.81
C GLU A 111 18.40 -9.27 0.54
N ASP A 112 18.19 -7.96 0.65
CA ASP A 112 18.36 -7.21 1.89
C ASP A 112 17.06 -7.19 2.74
N THR A 113 16.03 -7.92 2.34
CA THR A 113 14.72 -7.92 3.00
C THR A 113 14.24 -9.32 3.35
N ILE A 114 13.37 -9.38 4.35
CA ILE A 114 12.67 -10.60 4.79
C ILE A 114 11.16 -10.34 4.66
N GLU A 115 10.45 -11.24 3.95
CA GLU A 115 9.00 -11.16 3.89
C GLU A 115 8.39 -11.54 5.25
N LYS A 116 7.59 -10.63 5.80
CA LYS A 116 6.85 -10.83 7.06
C LYS A 116 5.42 -11.26 6.81
N LYS A 117 4.82 -10.78 5.71
CA LYS A 117 3.46 -11.13 5.34
C LYS A 117 3.26 -10.90 3.85
N TYR A 118 2.55 -11.81 3.21
CA TYR A 118 2.05 -11.67 1.86
C TYR A 118 0.55 -11.33 1.88
N VAL A 119 0.15 -10.31 1.13
CA VAL A 119 -1.25 -9.88 0.99
C VAL A 119 -1.71 -10.18 -0.43
N ASN A 120 -2.66 -11.09 -0.54
CA ASN A 120 -3.19 -11.54 -1.83
C ASN A 120 -3.83 -10.39 -2.62
N PHE A 121 -3.64 -10.43 -3.93
CA PHE A 121 -4.29 -9.54 -4.88
C PHE A 121 -5.60 -10.19 -5.33
N CYS A 122 -6.72 -9.87 -4.67
CA CYS A 122 -8.00 -10.47 -4.95
C CYS A 122 -9.15 -9.46 -4.91
N ARG A 123 -10.28 -9.85 -5.48
CA ARG A 123 -11.48 -8.99 -5.55
C ARG A 123 -11.99 -8.64 -4.17
N ASN A 124 -12.66 -7.51 -4.09
CA ASN A 124 -13.27 -6.99 -2.86
C ASN A 124 -12.30 -6.82 -1.70
N ASN A 125 -11.01 -6.88 -1.97
CA ASN A 125 -9.98 -6.57 -1.00
C ASN A 125 -9.42 -5.18 -1.20
N MET A 126 -9.01 -4.59 -0.11
CA MET A 126 -8.25 -3.36 -0.07
C MET A 126 -7.10 -3.53 0.91
N LEU A 127 -5.88 -3.34 0.43
CA LEU A 127 -4.72 -3.20 1.30
C LEU A 127 -4.62 -1.75 1.75
N MET A 128 -4.53 -1.55 3.05
CA MET A 128 -4.27 -0.25 3.65
C MET A 128 -3.03 -0.35 4.53
N PHE A 129 -2.12 0.59 4.38
CA PHE A 129 -0.95 0.71 5.26
C PHE A 129 -0.56 2.16 5.51
N ILE A 130 0.08 2.36 6.66
CA ILE A 130 0.55 3.66 7.11
C ILE A 130 1.99 3.80 6.73
N LYS A 131 2.34 4.96 6.16
CA LYS A 131 3.73 5.32 5.89
C LYS A 131 4.48 5.54 7.19
N THR A 132 5.44 4.68 7.44
CA THR A 132 6.46 4.85 8.48
C THR A 132 7.85 4.79 7.83
N HIS A 133 8.89 5.00 8.62
CA HIS A 133 10.27 4.87 8.14
C HIS A 133 10.69 3.41 7.85
N ASN A 134 9.89 2.43 8.30
CA ASN A 134 10.16 1.00 8.12
C ASN A 134 8.97 0.23 7.52
N SER A 135 7.97 0.90 6.95
CA SER A 135 6.82 0.26 6.28
C SER A 135 7.21 -0.27 4.89
N LEU A 136 8.21 -1.14 4.84
CA LEU A 136 8.72 -1.72 3.61
C LEU A 136 7.68 -2.63 2.97
N HIS A 137 7.48 -2.47 1.68
CA HIS A 137 6.61 -3.31 0.87
C HIS A 137 7.09 -3.38 -0.57
N SER A 138 6.67 -4.42 -1.28
CA SER A 138 7.01 -4.67 -2.68
C SER A 138 5.90 -5.41 -3.42
N VAL A 139 6.02 -5.50 -4.74
CA VAL A 139 5.22 -6.38 -5.60
C VAL A 139 6.15 -7.16 -6.49
N GLY A 140 5.87 -8.44 -6.71
CA GLY A 140 6.54 -9.28 -7.69
C GLY A 140 8.01 -9.62 -7.37
N PRO A 141 8.75 -10.02 -8.39
CA PRO A 141 8.37 -10.23 -9.79
C PRO A 141 7.18 -11.16 -9.97
N VAL A 142 6.18 -10.72 -10.75
CA VAL A 142 4.95 -11.50 -10.97
C VAL A 142 5.25 -12.69 -11.87
N VAL A 143 4.79 -13.88 -11.50
CA VAL A 143 4.89 -15.07 -12.33
C VAL A 143 3.50 -15.43 -12.87
N PRO A 144 3.27 -15.29 -14.18
CA PRO A 144 1.96 -15.57 -14.77
C PRO A 144 1.69 -17.07 -14.87
N LEU A 145 0.43 -17.46 -14.73
CA LEU A 145 -0.03 -18.82 -15.03
C LEU A 145 -0.41 -19.01 -16.50
N ASN A 146 -0.67 -17.92 -17.22
CA ASN A 146 -1.06 -17.91 -18.62
C ASN A 146 -0.77 -16.55 -19.25
N ASP A 147 -0.81 -16.51 -20.59
CA ASP A 147 -0.53 -15.30 -21.39
C ASP A 147 -1.75 -14.43 -21.66
N LYS A 148 -2.93 -14.77 -21.16
CA LYS A 148 -4.16 -14.04 -21.43
C LYS A 148 -4.24 -12.73 -20.66
N ILE A 149 -3.75 -12.74 -19.43
CA ILE A 149 -3.79 -11.59 -18.53
C ILE A 149 -2.43 -10.89 -18.56
N LYS A 150 -2.39 -9.73 -19.21
CA LYS A 150 -1.14 -8.99 -19.45
C LYS A 150 -0.76 -8.07 -18.30
N PHE A 151 -1.73 -7.56 -17.54
CA PHE A 151 -1.48 -6.52 -16.56
C PHE A 151 -2.22 -6.75 -15.25
N ARG A 152 -1.50 -6.49 -14.15
CA ARG A 152 -2.03 -6.30 -12.82
C ARG A 152 -2.44 -4.85 -12.65
N ASN A 153 -3.74 -4.58 -12.63
CA ASN A 153 -4.27 -3.22 -12.51
C ASN A 153 -4.77 -2.94 -11.10
N SER A 154 -4.39 -1.81 -10.53
CA SER A 154 -4.89 -1.35 -9.24
C SER A 154 -5.21 0.14 -9.25
N LEU A 155 -6.19 0.51 -8.46
CA LEU A 155 -6.38 1.88 -8.01
C LEU A 155 -5.63 2.06 -6.71
N THR A 156 -4.66 2.95 -6.72
CA THR A 156 -3.94 3.36 -5.51
C THR A 156 -4.39 4.76 -5.14
N PHE A 157 -4.80 4.97 -3.90
CA PHE A 157 -4.97 6.33 -3.40
C PHE A 157 -4.19 6.54 -2.12
N SER A 158 -3.73 7.75 -1.92
CA SER A 158 -2.90 8.09 -0.78
C SER A 158 -3.34 9.40 -0.15
N LEU A 159 -3.28 9.41 1.16
CA LEU A 159 -3.39 10.63 1.95
C LEU A 159 -2.00 11.24 2.05
N ARG A 160 -1.87 12.48 1.57
CA ARG A 160 -0.58 13.19 1.52
C ARG A 160 -0.64 14.49 2.31
N LYS A 161 0.47 14.86 2.95
CA LYS A 161 0.68 16.21 3.48
C LYS A 161 0.85 17.20 2.32
N ASN A 162 0.31 18.37 2.50
CA ASN A 162 0.61 19.51 1.63
C ASN A 162 2.06 19.94 1.76
#